data_13ae03c1f515cf4a4acaf2bce98b3677
#
_entry.id   13ae03c1f515cf4a4acaf2bce98b3677
#
_cell.length_a   1.000
_cell.length_b   1.000
_cell.length_c   1.000
_cell.angle_alpha   90.00
_cell.angle_beta   90.00
_cell.angle_gamma   90.00
#
_symmetry.space_group_name_H-M   'P 1'
#
loop_
_entity.id
_entity.type
_entity.pdbx_description
1 polymer ?
#
loop_
_entity_poly.entity_id
_entity_poly.type
_entity_poly.pdbx_seq_one_letter_code
_entity_poly.pdbx_strand_id
1 'polypeptide(L)'
;MNRETVSVNIKTLPPGPNARKWSEFHRRYAARSTYHEGFVWDRSKPAIGPFCTDVDGNVILDFVSHVASSALGYNHPELVRMASKLQAVDPDRYAGCDFIGAWGEDPEKMEIPTPSHLHYKLMELTSQFGFGSAFFSNSGAEAVENAMKICYDHKQNYGYGICFYGAFHGRTLGALSLNRSKKIQRDWFPQIPNIVDFPYCTCRDHPCQC
;
A
#
# COMPACT_ATOMS: atom_id res chain seq x y z
N MET A 1 17.43 9.19 15.58
CA MET A 1 16.17 9.74 16.13
C MET A 1 15.72 8.87 17.30
N ASN A 2 15.17 9.47 18.33
CA ASN A 2 14.50 8.74 19.40
C ASN A 2 12.98 8.93 19.23
N ARG A 3 12.21 7.84 19.32
CA ARG A 3 10.76 7.83 19.06
C ARG A 3 9.98 8.73 20.03
N GLU A 4 10.47 8.88 21.26
CA GLU A 4 9.80 9.65 22.32
C GLU A 4 10.10 11.16 22.26
N THR A 5 11.20 11.55 21.62
CA THR A 5 11.67 12.93 21.60
C THR A 5 11.70 13.57 20.20
N VAL A 6 11.43 12.80 19.14
CA VAL A 6 11.42 13.31 17.79
C VAL A 6 10.24 14.27 17.59
N SER A 7 10.49 15.38 16.90
CA SER A 7 9.47 16.36 16.54
C SER A 7 9.75 16.93 15.16
N VAL A 8 8.74 17.57 14.58
CA VAL A 8 8.89 18.33 13.34
C VAL A 8 9.95 19.40 13.51
N ASN A 9 10.89 19.47 12.56
CA ASN A 9 11.94 20.47 12.54
C ASN A 9 12.21 20.91 11.10
N ILE A 10 11.74 22.07 10.72
CA ILE A 10 11.92 22.65 9.38
C ILE A 10 13.11 23.60 9.39
N LYS A 11 14.20 23.19 8.77
CA LYS A 11 15.42 23.97 8.59
C LYS A 11 15.38 24.84 7.34
N THR A 12 14.76 24.33 6.30
CA THR A 12 14.68 24.95 4.97
C THR A 12 13.28 24.77 4.44
N LEU A 13 12.67 25.84 3.96
CA LEU A 13 11.31 25.74 3.38
C LEU A 13 11.28 24.76 2.20
N PRO A 14 10.47 23.70 2.25
CA PRO A 14 10.36 22.76 1.14
C PRO A 14 9.71 23.37 -0.13
N PRO A 15 10.21 23.02 -1.35
CA PRO A 15 11.39 22.21 -1.60
C PRO A 15 12.67 23.03 -1.38
N GLY A 16 13.58 22.51 -0.57
CA GLY A 16 14.89 23.11 -0.34
C GLY A 16 15.85 22.95 -1.54
N PRO A 17 17.07 23.49 -1.46
CA PRO A 17 18.02 23.48 -2.59
C PRO A 17 18.43 22.06 -3.01
N ASN A 18 18.60 21.12 -2.09
CA ASN A 18 18.96 19.75 -2.41
C ASN A 18 17.76 18.99 -3.00
N ALA A 19 16.57 19.22 -2.47
CA ALA A 19 15.35 18.65 -3.03
C ALA A 19 15.15 19.08 -4.49
N ARG A 20 15.43 20.35 -4.83
CA ARG A 20 15.36 20.82 -6.23
C ARG A 20 16.37 20.13 -7.13
N LYS A 21 17.63 19.97 -6.69
CA LYS A 21 18.65 19.23 -7.45
C LYS A 21 18.23 17.79 -7.74
N TRP A 22 17.72 17.09 -6.73
CA TRP A 22 17.23 15.72 -6.89
C TRP A 22 16.01 15.64 -7.82
N SER A 23 15.09 16.58 -7.70
CA SER A 23 13.91 16.66 -8.57
C SER A 23 14.29 16.94 -10.03
N GLU A 24 15.27 17.82 -10.27
CA GLU A 24 15.80 18.08 -11.61
C GLU A 24 16.49 16.85 -12.21
N PHE A 25 17.33 16.18 -11.42
CA PHE A 25 17.98 14.93 -11.84
C PHE A 25 16.93 13.87 -12.20
N HIS A 26 15.94 13.67 -11.32
CA HIS A 26 14.86 12.71 -11.55
C HIS A 26 14.08 12.99 -12.83
N ARG A 27 13.70 14.25 -13.06
CA ARG A 27 12.94 14.66 -14.26
C ARG A 27 13.63 14.41 -15.58
N ARG A 28 14.96 14.29 -15.59
CA ARG A 28 15.70 14.00 -16.83
C ARG A 28 15.48 12.59 -17.35
N TYR A 29 15.20 11.64 -16.46
CA TYR A 29 15.20 10.22 -16.77
C TYR A 29 13.88 9.52 -16.45
N ALA A 30 13.11 10.06 -15.53
CA ALA A 30 11.84 9.46 -15.13
C ALA A 30 10.67 9.97 -15.96
N ALA A 31 9.72 9.08 -16.21
CA ALA A 31 8.47 9.46 -16.84
C ALA A 31 7.72 10.48 -15.96
N ARG A 32 7.05 11.44 -16.58
CA ARG A 32 6.18 12.38 -15.88
C ARG A 32 4.99 11.61 -15.30
N SER A 33 5.01 11.40 -14.02
CA SER A 33 3.96 10.71 -13.30
C SER A 33 3.64 11.41 -11.97
N THR A 34 3.22 10.68 -10.99
CA THR A 34 2.68 11.17 -9.71
C THR A 34 3.75 11.52 -8.66
N TYR A 35 4.84 12.13 -9.03
CA TYR A 35 5.87 12.53 -8.08
C TYR A 35 5.54 13.87 -7.41
N HIS A 36 5.82 13.95 -6.13
CA HIS A 36 5.77 15.18 -5.35
C HIS A 36 7.18 15.74 -5.21
N GLU A 37 7.46 16.79 -5.95
CA GLU A 37 8.78 17.44 -5.95
C GLU A 37 9.07 18.25 -4.68
N GLY A 38 8.05 18.48 -3.86
CA GLY A 38 8.18 19.25 -2.61
C GLY A 38 8.91 18.53 -1.49
N PHE A 39 9.03 17.20 -1.58
CA PHE A 39 9.70 16.38 -0.58
C PHE A 39 10.56 15.32 -1.26
N VAL A 40 11.85 15.29 -0.95
CA VAL A 40 12.78 14.25 -1.39
C VAL A 40 13.36 13.59 -0.16
N TRP A 41 12.98 12.34 0.07
CA TRP A 41 13.39 11.58 1.24
C TRP A 41 14.88 11.28 1.22
N ASP A 42 15.59 11.63 2.29
CA ASP A 42 16.98 11.23 2.48
C ASP A 42 17.06 9.87 3.17
N ARG A 43 17.24 8.82 2.38
CA ARG A 43 17.32 7.45 2.87
C ARG A 43 18.58 7.17 3.72
N SER A 44 19.57 8.07 3.72
CA SER A 44 20.74 8.00 4.59
C SER A 44 20.47 8.57 5.99
N LYS A 45 19.34 9.23 6.18
CA LYS A 45 18.93 9.85 7.43
C LYS A 45 17.92 9.02 8.19
N PRO A 46 17.86 9.17 9.52
CA PRO A 46 16.88 8.43 10.32
C PRO A 46 15.45 8.73 9.94
N ALA A 47 14.62 7.68 9.95
CA ALA A 47 13.17 7.78 9.97
C ALA A 47 12.66 6.90 11.12
N ILE A 48 11.66 7.34 11.88
CA ILE A 48 11.12 6.57 13.00
C ILE A 48 9.66 6.94 13.29
N GLY A 49 8.82 5.94 13.53
CA GLY A 49 7.39 6.17 13.70
C GLY A 49 6.82 6.93 12.50
N PRO A 50 6.10 8.03 12.69
CA PRO A 50 5.57 8.82 11.58
C PRO A 50 6.55 9.89 11.07
N PHE A 51 7.80 9.93 11.54
CA PHE A 51 8.76 10.97 11.19
C PHE A 51 9.79 10.50 10.19
N CYS A 52 10.07 11.29 9.19
CA CYS A 52 11.13 11.07 8.21
C CYS A 52 11.92 12.37 7.95
N THR A 53 13.10 12.21 7.35
CA THR A 53 14.00 13.34 7.09
C THR A 53 14.17 13.51 5.58
N ASP A 54 14.07 14.75 5.09
CA ASP A 54 14.36 15.06 3.70
C ASP A 54 15.85 15.33 3.44
N VAL A 55 16.21 15.49 2.18
CA VAL A 55 17.61 15.75 1.76
C VAL A 55 18.13 17.13 2.15
N ASP A 56 17.27 18.04 2.60
CA ASP A 56 17.63 19.35 3.12
C ASP A 56 17.72 19.34 4.66
N GLY A 57 17.48 18.18 5.28
CA GLY A 57 17.57 17.97 6.72
C GLY A 57 16.34 18.39 7.51
N ASN A 58 15.22 18.62 6.84
CA ASN A 58 13.95 18.84 7.51
C ASN A 58 13.42 17.52 8.08
N VAL A 59 12.94 17.54 9.29
CA VAL A 59 12.19 16.42 9.90
C VAL A 59 10.72 16.71 9.74
N ILE A 60 10.02 15.82 9.06
CA ILE A 60 8.62 15.98 8.65
C ILE A 60 7.78 14.87 9.26
N LEU A 61 6.57 15.21 9.63
CA LEU A 61 5.53 14.26 10.04
C LEU A 61 4.79 13.75 8.79
N ASP A 62 4.86 12.45 8.55
CA ASP A 62 4.21 11.80 7.42
C ASP A 62 2.76 11.43 7.75
N PHE A 63 1.81 12.18 7.21
CA PHE A 63 0.38 11.86 7.27
C PHE A 63 -0.10 10.95 6.12
N VAL A 64 0.76 10.67 5.15
CA VAL A 64 0.40 9.83 3.98
C VAL A 64 0.61 8.36 4.28
N SER A 65 1.63 8.03 5.11
CA SER A 65 1.94 6.68 5.58
C SER A 65 2.01 5.66 4.44
N HIS A 66 2.77 5.98 3.36
CA HIS A 66 2.83 5.18 2.13
C HIS A 66 1.43 4.87 1.56
N VAL A 67 0.60 5.91 1.44
CA VAL A 67 -0.80 5.77 0.99
C VAL A 67 -1.58 4.82 1.91
N ALA A 68 -1.48 5.08 3.23
CA ALA A 68 -2.13 4.34 4.31
C ALA A 68 -1.72 2.84 4.44
N SER A 69 -0.55 2.46 3.93
CA SER A 69 -0.05 1.08 4.00
C SER A 69 0.93 0.81 5.15
N SER A 70 1.46 1.85 5.82
CA SER A 70 2.48 1.73 6.87
C SER A 70 1.90 2.03 8.26
N ALA A 71 0.98 1.20 8.73
CA ALA A 71 0.27 1.39 10.01
C ALA A 71 1.20 1.49 11.24
N LEU A 72 2.37 0.84 11.22
CA LEU A 72 3.34 0.85 12.32
C LEU A 72 4.35 2.00 12.23
N GLY A 73 4.33 2.75 11.12
CA GLY A 73 5.32 3.78 10.82
C GLY A 73 6.68 3.22 10.44
N TYR A 74 7.67 4.12 10.35
CA TYR A 74 9.02 3.80 9.93
C TYR A 74 9.81 3.08 11.03
N ASN A 75 10.63 2.10 10.62
CA ASN A 75 11.61 1.43 11.48
C ASN A 75 11.05 0.98 12.82
N HIS A 76 9.90 0.30 12.80
CA HIS A 76 9.36 -0.29 14.03
C HIS A 76 10.39 -1.27 14.64
N PRO A 77 10.74 -1.15 15.93
CA PRO A 77 11.85 -1.90 16.55
C PRO A 77 11.75 -3.41 16.35
N GLU A 78 10.56 -3.98 16.50
CA GLU A 78 10.35 -5.41 16.30
C GLU A 78 10.59 -5.84 14.85
N LEU A 79 10.14 -5.04 13.87
CA LEU A 79 10.36 -5.35 12.46
C LEU A 79 11.84 -5.25 12.09
N VAL A 80 12.56 -4.24 12.61
CA VAL A 80 14.01 -4.12 12.41
C VAL A 80 14.73 -5.31 13.02
N ARG A 81 14.37 -5.73 14.23
CA ARG A 81 14.93 -6.90 14.89
C ARG A 81 14.68 -8.19 14.10
N MET A 82 13.48 -8.36 13.55
CA MET A 82 13.16 -9.53 12.72
C MET A 82 13.93 -9.50 11.39
N ALA A 83 13.99 -8.33 10.74
CA ALA A 83 14.74 -8.17 9.50
C ALA A 83 16.23 -8.49 9.67
N SER A 84 16.85 -8.12 10.81
CA SER A 84 18.25 -8.46 11.09
C SER A 84 18.48 -9.96 11.26
N LYS A 85 17.50 -10.72 11.76
CA LYS A 85 17.57 -12.18 11.80
C LYS A 85 17.51 -12.80 10.40
N LEU A 86 16.69 -12.25 9.50
CA LEU A 86 16.58 -12.71 8.13
C LEU A 86 17.86 -12.45 7.31
N GLN A 87 18.60 -11.39 7.63
CA GLN A 87 19.86 -11.06 6.96
C GLN A 87 21.00 -12.07 7.25
N ALA A 88 20.88 -12.87 8.28
CA ALA A 88 21.86 -13.93 8.59
C ALA A 88 21.71 -15.15 7.68
N VAL A 89 20.72 -15.20 6.82
CA VAL A 89 20.45 -16.28 5.87
C VAL A 89 20.75 -15.77 4.47
N ASP A 90 21.07 -16.70 3.56
CA ASP A 90 21.26 -16.38 2.14
C ASP A 90 20.13 -15.49 1.63
N PRO A 91 20.45 -14.29 1.11
CA PRO A 91 19.42 -13.35 0.65
C PRO A 91 18.75 -13.80 -0.64
N ASP A 92 19.26 -14.83 -1.33
CA ASP A 92 18.63 -15.34 -2.54
C ASP A 92 17.18 -15.74 -2.27
N ARG A 93 16.35 -15.30 -3.16
CA ARG A 93 14.91 -15.56 -3.10
C ARG A 93 14.47 -16.27 -4.35
N TYR A 94 13.52 -17.14 -4.17
CA TYR A 94 12.86 -17.78 -5.30
C TYR A 94 12.16 -16.71 -6.15
N ALA A 95 12.43 -16.73 -7.42
CA ALA A 95 11.69 -15.92 -8.39
C ALA A 95 10.29 -16.50 -8.66
N GLY A 96 10.05 -17.76 -8.34
CA GLY A 96 8.76 -18.43 -8.51
C GLY A 96 7.84 -18.24 -7.29
N CYS A 97 6.56 -18.11 -7.54
CA CYS A 97 5.52 -17.99 -6.52
C CYS A 97 4.81 -19.32 -6.22
N ASP A 98 5.15 -20.38 -6.93
CA ASP A 98 4.42 -21.66 -6.89
C ASP A 98 4.90 -22.59 -5.76
N PHE A 99 5.88 -22.14 -4.99
CA PHE A 99 6.43 -22.92 -3.89
C PHE A 99 6.04 -22.37 -2.53
N ILE A 100 5.72 -23.26 -1.61
CA ILE A 100 5.50 -22.91 -0.22
C ILE A 100 6.86 -22.69 0.43
N GLY A 101 7.10 -21.47 0.92
CA GLY A 101 8.30 -21.15 1.70
C GLY A 101 8.14 -21.65 3.14
N ALA A 102 9.13 -22.40 3.64
CA ALA A 102 9.17 -22.91 5.00
C ALA A 102 10.40 -22.39 5.75
N TRP A 103 10.34 -22.43 7.07
CA TRP A 103 11.49 -22.22 7.94
C TRP A 103 11.58 -23.40 8.91
N GLY A 104 12.60 -24.26 8.74
CA GLY A 104 12.74 -25.48 9.52
C GLY A 104 11.74 -26.57 9.12
N GLU A 105 11.62 -27.57 9.99
CA GLU A 105 10.81 -28.78 9.74
C GLU A 105 9.39 -28.70 10.29
N ASP A 106 9.19 -27.86 11.32
CA ASP A 106 7.95 -27.78 12.08
C ASP A 106 7.23 -26.45 11.85
N PRO A 107 6.09 -26.46 11.13
CA PRO A 107 5.33 -25.23 10.85
C PRO A 107 4.73 -24.57 12.08
N GLU A 108 4.62 -25.26 13.21
CA GLU A 108 4.11 -24.67 14.46
C GLU A 108 5.17 -23.88 15.21
N LYS A 109 6.46 -24.11 14.90
CA LYS A 109 7.57 -23.34 15.45
C LYS A 109 7.79 -22.06 14.67
N MET A 110 7.16 -21.00 15.09
CA MET A 110 7.26 -19.67 14.46
C MET A 110 8.53 -18.91 14.83
N GLU A 111 9.72 -19.51 14.66
CA GLU A 111 10.99 -18.80 14.90
C GLU A 111 11.18 -17.65 13.93
N ILE A 112 10.95 -17.92 12.64
CA ILE A 112 10.90 -16.93 11.57
C ILE A 112 9.57 -17.11 10.84
N PRO A 113 8.65 -16.12 10.89
CA PRO A 113 7.38 -16.22 10.21
C PRO A 113 7.52 -16.33 8.69
N THR A 114 6.76 -17.21 8.10
CA THR A 114 6.68 -17.42 6.64
C THR A 114 5.34 -16.90 6.10
N PRO A 115 5.13 -16.82 4.78
CA PRO A 115 3.82 -16.50 4.23
C PRO A 115 2.68 -17.38 4.75
N SER A 116 2.94 -18.67 5.00
CA SER A 116 1.93 -19.59 5.57
C SER A 116 1.48 -19.15 6.97
N HIS A 117 2.40 -18.67 7.80
CA HIS A 117 2.07 -18.13 9.11
C HIS A 117 1.23 -16.84 9.01
N LEU A 118 1.47 -16.03 7.98
CA LEU A 118 0.65 -14.84 7.74
C LEU A 118 -0.79 -15.22 7.34
N HIS A 119 -0.97 -16.24 6.48
CA HIS A 119 -2.29 -16.78 6.18
C HIS A 119 -3.00 -17.26 7.44
N TYR A 120 -2.32 -18.08 8.25
CA TYR A 120 -2.86 -18.57 9.52
C TYR A 120 -3.29 -17.41 10.43
N LYS A 121 -2.42 -16.43 10.63
CA LYS A 121 -2.71 -15.29 11.50
C LYS A 121 -3.88 -14.43 11.00
N LEU A 122 -4.01 -14.25 9.70
CA LEU A 122 -5.16 -13.57 9.11
C LEU A 122 -6.46 -14.34 9.36
N MET A 123 -6.46 -15.67 9.19
CA MET A 123 -7.64 -16.47 9.45
C MET A 123 -8.04 -16.45 10.92
N GLU A 124 -7.07 -16.48 11.83
CA GLU A 124 -7.32 -16.33 13.26
C GLU A 124 -8.00 -14.98 13.56
N LEU A 125 -7.41 -13.87 13.11
CA LEU A 125 -7.91 -12.52 13.36
C LEU A 125 -9.27 -12.24 12.72
N THR A 126 -9.61 -12.92 11.64
CA THR A 126 -10.85 -12.70 10.88
C THR A 126 -11.87 -13.81 11.06
N SER A 127 -11.61 -14.76 11.97
CA SER A 127 -12.47 -15.93 12.23
C SER A 127 -13.93 -15.56 12.51
N GLN A 128 -14.16 -14.45 13.22
CA GLN A 128 -15.50 -13.94 13.52
C GLN A 128 -16.32 -13.57 12.28
N PHE A 129 -15.65 -13.32 11.13
CA PHE A 129 -16.31 -12.98 9.85
C PHE A 129 -16.49 -14.19 8.93
N GLY A 130 -16.04 -15.37 9.34
CA GLY A 130 -16.20 -16.62 8.59
C GLY A 130 -15.29 -16.71 7.35
N PHE A 131 -14.21 -15.94 7.26
CA PHE A 131 -13.23 -16.11 6.19
C PHE A 131 -12.46 -17.42 6.35
N GLY A 132 -12.34 -18.17 5.24
CA GLY A 132 -11.70 -19.49 5.21
C GLY A 132 -10.32 -19.50 4.54
N SER A 133 -9.97 -18.47 3.80
CA SER A 133 -8.69 -18.37 3.09
C SER A 133 -8.33 -16.91 2.75
N ALA A 134 -7.05 -16.66 2.45
CA ALA A 134 -6.57 -15.38 1.98
C ALA A 134 -5.71 -15.58 0.73
N PHE A 135 -5.73 -14.60 -0.16
CA PHE A 135 -4.89 -14.55 -1.34
C PHE A 135 -4.08 -13.26 -1.33
N PHE A 136 -2.76 -13.37 -1.39
CA PHE A 136 -1.88 -12.22 -1.41
C PHE A 136 -1.57 -11.75 -2.83
N SER A 137 -1.47 -10.45 -3.01
CA SER A 137 -1.13 -9.78 -4.26
C SER A 137 -0.02 -8.77 -4.03
N ASN A 138 0.65 -8.32 -5.10
CA ASN A 138 1.74 -7.35 -4.99
C ASN A 138 1.26 -5.91 -4.79
N SER A 139 0.00 -5.63 -5.02
CA SER A 139 -0.59 -4.30 -4.87
C SER A 139 -2.08 -4.34 -4.56
N GLY A 140 -2.62 -3.25 -4.01
CA GLY A 140 -4.05 -3.09 -3.83
C GLY A 140 -4.85 -3.15 -5.15
N ALA A 141 -4.26 -2.67 -6.25
CA ALA A 141 -4.89 -2.77 -7.58
C ALA A 141 -5.07 -4.24 -8.01
N GLU A 142 -4.03 -5.07 -7.84
CA GLU A 142 -4.12 -6.51 -8.13
C GLU A 142 -5.11 -7.22 -7.20
N ALA A 143 -5.14 -6.85 -5.92
CA ALA A 143 -6.11 -7.40 -4.98
C ALA A 143 -7.55 -7.09 -5.41
N VAL A 144 -7.82 -5.87 -5.89
CA VAL A 144 -9.13 -5.50 -6.46
C VAL A 144 -9.44 -6.33 -7.70
N GLU A 145 -8.50 -6.49 -8.63
CA GLU A 145 -8.74 -7.32 -9.83
C GLU A 145 -8.96 -8.79 -9.50
N ASN A 146 -8.23 -9.34 -8.52
CA ASN A 146 -8.46 -10.70 -8.05
C ASN A 146 -9.84 -10.84 -7.40
N ALA A 147 -10.28 -9.89 -6.61
CA ALA A 147 -11.63 -9.87 -6.05
C ALA A 147 -12.71 -9.85 -7.15
N MET A 148 -12.52 -9.03 -8.19
CA MET A 148 -13.42 -9.01 -9.35
C MET A 148 -13.46 -10.36 -10.05
N LYS A 149 -12.31 -11.00 -10.29
CA LYS A 149 -12.22 -12.33 -10.91
C LYS A 149 -12.95 -13.37 -10.09
N ILE A 150 -12.77 -13.39 -8.77
CA ILE A 150 -13.48 -14.29 -7.85
C ILE A 150 -15.00 -14.09 -7.94
N CYS A 151 -15.44 -12.82 -7.98
CA CYS A 151 -16.87 -12.51 -8.13
C CYS A 151 -17.42 -13.00 -9.46
N TYR A 152 -16.72 -12.80 -10.56
CA TYR A 152 -17.15 -13.28 -11.88
C TYR A 152 -17.17 -14.81 -11.95
N ASP A 153 -16.16 -15.47 -11.43
CA ASP A 153 -16.10 -16.92 -11.37
C ASP A 153 -17.23 -17.51 -10.53
N HIS A 154 -17.45 -16.96 -9.33
CA HIS A 154 -18.54 -17.39 -8.46
C HIS A 154 -19.93 -17.21 -9.09
N LYS A 155 -20.14 -16.11 -9.79
CA LYS A 155 -21.42 -15.80 -10.44
C LYS A 155 -21.61 -16.52 -11.78
N GLN A 156 -20.53 -17.00 -12.39
CA GLN A 156 -20.52 -17.52 -13.77
C GLN A 156 -21.19 -16.56 -14.76
N ASN A 157 -21.12 -15.27 -14.46
CA ASN A 157 -21.76 -14.21 -15.21
C ASN A 157 -20.99 -12.89 -15.01
N TYR A 158 -20.91 -12.10 -16.05
CA TYR A 158 -20.28 -10.77 -15.96
C TYR A 158 -21.09 -9.77 -15.12
N GLY A 159 -22.41 -9.93 -15.06
CA GLY A 159 -23.28 -9.10 -14.25
C GLY A 159 -23.01 -7.60 -14.42
N TYR A 160 -23.09 -6.87 -13.34
CA TYR A 160 -22.64 -5.50 -13.24
C TYR A 160 -21.90 -5.26 -11.92
N GLY A 161 -20.92 -4.35 -11.94
CA GLY A 161 -20.23 -3.86 -10.76
C GLY A 161 -20.79 -2.51 -10.31
N ILE A 162 -20.81 -2.27 -9.02
CA ILE A 162 -21.18 -0.98 -8.45
C ILE A 162 -19.95 -0.29 -7.90
N CYS A 163 -19.76 0.99 -8.21
CA CYS A 163 -18.75 1.82 -7.58
C CYS A 163 -19.33 3.16 -7.15
N PHE A 164 -18.70 3.76 -6.16
CA PHE A 164 -19.17 5.03 -5.59
C PHE A 164 -18.41 6.22 -6.17
N TYR A 165 -19.09 7.36 -6.28
CA TYR A 165 -18.43 8.62 -6.65
C TYR A 165 -17.26 8.91 -5.70
N GLY A 166 -16.13 9.35 -6.27
CA GLY A 166 -14.93 9.63 -5.51
C GLY A 166 -14.06 8.40 -5.20
N ALA A 167 -14.51 7.18 -5.51
CA ALA A 167 -13.78 5.95 -5.22
C ALA A 167 -12.44 5.86 -5.98
N PHE A 168 -11.44 5.26 -5.32
CA PHE A 168 -10.16 4.93 -5.91
C PHE A 168 -9.82 3.47 -5.60
N HIS A 169 -9.60 2.66 -6.64
CA HIS A 169 -9.35 1.23 -6.54
C HIS A 169 -8.03 0.77 -7.15
N GLY A 170 -7.33 1.65 -7.84
CA GLY A 170 -6.04 1.34 -8.44
C GLY A 170 -5.86 1.91 -9.85
N ARG A 171 -4.76 1.55 -10.51
CA ARG A 171 -4.39 2.08 -11.83
C ARG A 171 -4.07 1.00 -12.87
N THR A 172 -4.23 -0.27 -12.57
CA THR A 172 -4.33 -1.34 -13.58
C THR A 172 -5.66 -1.22 -14.30
N LEU A 173 -5.79 -1.71 -15.51
CA LEU A 173 -6.98 -1.46 -16.35
C LEU A 173 -8.30 -1.92 -15.71
N GLY A 174 -8.28 -3.08 -15.04
CA GLY A 174 -9.44 -3.58 -14.32
C GLY A 174 -9.82 -2.70 -13.12
N ALA A 175 -8.87 -2.46 -12.22
CA ALA A 175 -9.11 -1.59 -11.06
C ALA A 175 -9.44 -0.15 -11.45
N LEU A 176 -8.84 0.35 -12.55
CA LEU A 176 -9.09 1.68 -13.10
C LEU A 176 -10.56 1.84 -13.53
N SER A 177 -11.17 0.78 -14.02
CA SER A 177 -12.59 0.77 -14.42
C SER A 177 -13.55 1.09 -13.28
N LEU A 178 -13.12 0.86 -12.04
CA LEU A 178 -13.87 1.17 -10.83
C LEU A 178 -13.55 2.55 -10.25
N ASN A 179 -12.53 3.27 -10.76
CA ASN A 179 -12.18 4.58 -10.23
C ASN A 179 -13.21 5.65 -10.60
N ARG A 180 -13.52 6.52 -9.64
CA ARG A 180 -14.38 7.69 -9.80
C ARG A 180 -13.79 8.96 -9.17
N SER A 181 -12.54 8.88 -8.68
CA SER A 181 -11.87 10.00 -8.00
C SER A 181 -11.42 11.09 -8.98
N LYS A 182 -10.74 10.73 -10.07
CA LYS A 182 -10.22 11.67 -11.06
C LYS A 182 -10.47 11.15 -12.46
N LYS A 183 -11.21 11.90 -13.27
CA LYS A 183 -11.55 11.55 -14.64
C LYS A 183 -10.33 11.31 -15.52
N ILE A 184 -9.29 12.16 -15.39
CA ILE A 184 -8.05 12.06 -16.16
C ILE A 184 -7.30 10.73 -15.97
N GLN A 185 -7.51 10.01 -14.87
CA GLN A 185 -6.88 8.71 -14.65
C GLN A 185 -7.52 7.59 -15.45
N ARG A 186 -8.76 7.79 -15.88
CA ARG A 186 -9.62 6.78 -16.49
C ARG A 186 -9.87 7.05 -17.97
N ASP A 187 -9.92 8.31 -18.37
CA ASP A 187 -10.19 8.71 -19.74
C ASP A 187 -9.16 8.11 -20.69
N TRP A 188 -9.60 7.72 -21.89
CA TRP A 188 -8.79 7.15 -22.97
C TRP A 188 -8.27 5.72 -22.73
N PHE A 189 -8.61 5.10 -21.61
CA PHE A 189 -8.27 3.70 -21.35
C PHE A 189 -9.49 2.79 -21.51
N PRO A 190 -9.29 1.54 -21.98
CA PRO A 190 -10.38 0.58 -22.03
C PRO A 190 -10.95 0.34 -20.63
N GLN A 191 -12.26 0.25 -20.55
CA GLN A 191 -12.99 0.04 -19.31
C GLN A 191 -13.66 -1.33 -19.32
N ILE A 192 -13.72 -1.99 -18.19
CA ILE A 192 -14.58 -3.15 -17.98
C ILE A 192 -16.04 -2.67 -18.11
N PRO A 193 -16.86 -3.33 -18.93
CA PRO A 193 -18.26 -2.91 -19.13
C PRO A 193 -19.10 -3.13 -17.87
N ASN A 194 -20.29 -2.55 -17.88
CA ASN A 194 -21.34 -2.75 -16.86
C ASN A 194 -20.93 -2.29 -15.45
N ILE A 195 -20.09 -1.25 -15.31
CA ILE A 195 -19.85 -0.61 -14.03
C ILE A 195 -20.84 0.53 -13.85
N VAL A 196 -21.64 0.44 -12.80
CA VAL A 196 -22.67 1.42 -12.46
C VAL A 196 -22.18 2.32 -11.34
N ASP A 197 -22.39 3.62 -11.50
CA ASP A 197 -21.97 4.65 -10.55
C ASP A 197 -23.08 4.93 -9.54
N PHE A 198 -22.73 4.94 -8.27
CA PHE A 198 -23.65 5.27 -7.19
C PHE A 198 -23.14 6.47 -6.38
N PRO A 199 -24.01 7.33 -5.89
CA PRO A 199 -23.62 8.34 -4.92
C PRO A 199 -23.26 7.67 -3.60
N TYR A 200 -22.20 8.20 -2.93
CA TYR A 200 -21.92 7.83 -1.55
C TYR A 200 -22.90 8.58 -0.64
N CYS A 201 -23.49 7.86 0.30
CA CYS A 201 -24.41 8.52 1.26
C CYS A 201 -23.65 9.50 2.13
N THR A 202 -24.03 10.77 2.08
CA THR A 202 -23.46 11.87 2.88
C THR A 202 -24.41 12.32 4.00
N CYS A 203 -25.52 11.65 4.18
CA CYS A 203 -26.48 11.95 5.23
C CYS A 203 -25.86 11.70 6.60
N ARG A 204 -26.00 12.67 7.51
CA ARG A 204 -25.54 12.56 8.90
C ARG A 204 -26.61 11.97 9.81
N ASP A 205 -27.88 12.09 9.40
CA ASP A 205 -29.03 11.64 10.18
C ASP A 205 -29.58 10.32 9.61
N HIS A 206 -30.00 9.42 10.48
CA HIS A 206 -30.66 8.18 10.12
C HIS A 206 -32.16 8.26 10.52
N PRO A 207 -33.04 7.68 9.68
CA PRO A 207 -32.80 6.94 8.43
C PRO A 207 -32.43 7.83 7.26
N CYS A 208 -31.49 7.38 6.45
CA CYS A 208 -31.11 8.05 5.20
C CYS A 208 -32.27 7.95 4.18
N GLN A 209 -32.63 9.09 3.59
CA GLN A 209 -33.67 9.16 2.56
C GLN A 209 -33.11 9.38 1.14
N CYS A 210 -31.79 9.24 0.96
CA CYS A 210 -31.13 9.38 -0.34
C CYS A 210 -31.26 8.16 -1.23
#